data_315fd3a7160b62e9a386c4e820e2fda3
#
_entry.id   315fd3a7160b62e9a386c4e820e2fda3
#
_cell.length_a   1.000
_cell.length_b   1.000
_cell.length_c   1.000
_cell.angle_alpha   90.00
_cell.angle_beta   90.00
_cell.angle_gamma   90.00
#
_symmetry.space_group_name_H-M   'P 1'
#
loop_
_entity.id
_entity.type
_entity.pdbx_description
1 polymer ?
#
loop_
_entity_poly.entity_id
_entity_poly.type
_entity_poly.pdbx_seq_one_letter_code
_entity_poly.pdbx_strand_id
1 'polypeptide(L)'
;MRTAWRNAVLFALVLCGVWTGTAFAFSAARVEQDAREALRGLYETTPEAGDLAKEAKGILVFPQVVKAGFVVGAQHGIGVLFQQDAVTGYYETDAASYGIQAGVQKFGYALFLLSDSAMENLRTSDGWEVGSCPSLVIVDKGWARSHTTTTARKDVYAFFFGQHGLMLGMGFQGSKVTRVTPDS
;
A
#
# COMPACT_ATOMS: atom_id res chain seq x y z
N MET A 1 -40.70 -24.80 -9.87
CA MET A 1 -39.37 -24.77 -9.25
C MET A 1 -38.19 -24.69 -10.25
N ARG A 2 -38.36 -25.07 -11.52
CA ARG A 2 -37.24 -25.06 -12.54
C ARG A 2 -36.94 -23.68 -13.14
N THR A 3 -37.83 -22.74 -13.10
CA THR A 3 -37.68 -21.38 -13.66
C THR A 3 -36.88 -20.42 -12.74
N ALA A 4 -36.97 -20.59 -11.43
CA ALA A 4 -36.25 -19.74 -10.46
C ALA A 4 -34.74 -19.99 -10.49
N TRP A 5 -34.30 -21.20 -10.74
CA TRP A 5 -32.88 -21.56 -10.84
C TRP A 5 -32.20 -21.01 -12.12
N ARG A 6 -32.97 -20.99 -13.22
CA ARG A 6 -32.44 -20.42 -14.48
C ARG A 6 -32.19 -18.91 -14.38
N ASN A 7 -33.04 -18.19 -13.66
CA ASN A 7 -32.88 -16.76 -13.48
C ASN A 7 -31.76 -16.41 -12.47
N ALA A 8 -31.53 -17.27 -11.47
CA ALA A 8 -30.40 -17.10 -10.54
C ALA A 8 -29.03 -17.33 -11.20
N VAL A 9 -28.96 -18.31 -12.09
CA VAL A 9 -27.71 -18.58 -12.85
C VAL A 9 -27.43 -17.49 -13.90
N LEU A 10 -28.47 -16.93 -14.53
CA LEU A 10 -28.32 -15.80 -15.45
C LEU A 10 -27.91 -14.52 -14.74
N PHE A 11 -28.36 -14.28 -13.51
CA PHE A 11 -27.96 -13.14 -12.71
C PHE A 11 -26.48 -13.25 -12.23
N ALA A 12 -26.02 -14.47 -11.93
CA ALA A 12 -24.63 -14.72 -11.57
C ALA A 12 -23.66 -14.57 -12.76
N LEU A 13 -24.10 -14.89 -13.98
CA LEU A 13 -23.28 -14.76 -15.20
C LEU A 13 -23.17 -13.30 -15.70
N VAL A 14 -24.14 -12.45 -15.39
CA VAL A 14 -24.08 -11.02 -15.75
C VAL A 14 -23.13 -10.24 -14.84
N LEU A 15 -22.86 -10.71 -13.62
CA LEU A 15 -21.87 -10.11 -12.73
C LEU A 15 -20.41 -10.49 -13.04
N CYS A 16 -20.18 -11.48 -13.91
CA CYS A 16 -18.85 -11.91 -14.35
C CYS A 16 -18.36 -11.25 -15.64
N GLY A 17 -19.18 -10.44 -16.29
CA GLY A 17 -18.85 -9.78 -17.54
C GLY A 17 -18.52 -8.30 -17.33
N VAL A 18 -17.27 -7.96 -17.68
CA VAL A 18 -16.69 -6.61 -17.80
C VAL A 18 -15.95 -6.12 -16.56
N TRP A 19 -14.96 -6.85 -16.11
CA TRP A 19 -13.76 -6.21 -15.60
C TRP A 19 -12.81 -5.96 -16.78
N THR A 20 -13.20 -5.01 -17.64
CA THR A 20 -12.21 -4.28 -18.42
C THR A 20 -11.46 -3.43 -17.42
N GLY A 21 -10.21 -3.77 -17.16
CA GLY A 21 -9.33 -2.95 -16.34
C GLY A 21 -9.31 -1.55 -16.93
N THR A 22 -10.06 -0.65 -16.36
CA THR A 22 -9.86 0.78 -16.57
C THR A 22 -8.50 1.07 -15.95
N ALA A 23 -7.47 1.18 -16.78
CA ALA A 23 -6.23 1.80 -16.38
C ALA A 23 -6.62 3.20 -15.87
N PHE A 24 -6.58 3.40 -14.56
CA PHE A 24 -6.76 4.72 -13.99
C PHE A 24 -5.55 5.54 -14.38
N ALA A 25 -5.74 6.43 -15.36
CA ALA A 25 -4.76 7.44 -15.73
C ALA A 25 -4.42 8.25 -14.48
N PHE A 26 -3.17 8.22 -14.04
CA PHE A 26 -2.71 9.03 -12.93
C PHE A 26 -1.60 9.98 -13.37
N SER A 27 -1.62 11.20 -12.86
CA SER A 27 -0.55 12.15 -13.12
C SER A 27 0.68 11.79 -12.28
N ALA A 28 1.73 11.31 -12.93
CA ALA A 28 3.01 10.98 -12.30
C ALA A 28 3.55 12.14 -11.46
N ALA A 29 3.54 13.36 -12.00
CA ALA A 29 4.03 14.55 -11.30
C ALA A 29 3.25 14.85 -10.02
N ARG A 30 1.94 14.63 -10.03
CA ARG A 30 1.11 14.86 -8.84
C ARG A 30 1.39 13.81 -7.76
N VAL A 31 1.43 12.53 -8.13
CA VAL A 31 1.72 11.46 -7.16
C VAL A 31 3.11 11.62 -6.56
N GLU A 32 4.09 12.03 -7.39
CA GLU A 32 5.45 12.33 -6.90
C GLU A 32 5.46 13.49 -5.90
N GLN A 33 4.77 14.59 -6.21
CA GLN A 33 4.66 15.74 -5.31
C GLN A 33 4.02 15.34 -3.99
N ASP A 34 2.87 14.66 -4.04
CA ASP A 34 2.14 14.19 -2.86
C ASP A 34 3.00 13.22 -2.03
N ALA A 35 3.79 12.35 -2.67
CA ALA A 35 4.69 11.41 -1.99
C ALA A 35 5.85 12.13 -1.29
N ARG A 36 6.46 13.15 -1.92
CA ARG A 36 7.52 13.95 -1.29
C ARG A 36 7.00 14.76 -0.11
N GLU A 37 5.79 15.31 -0.21
CA GLU A 37 5.13 16.03 0.89
C GLU A 37 4.81 15.09 2.05
N ALA A 38 4.28 13.91 1.76
CA ALA A 38 4.00 12.89 2.77
C ALA A 38 5.26 12.42 3.51
N LEU A 39 6.39 12.20 2.80
CA LEU A 39 7.66 11.86 3.43
C LEU A 39 8.19 12.98 4.32
N ARG A 40 8.09 14.23 3.88
CA ARG A 40 8.49 15.37 4.69
C ARG A 40 7.70 15.42 6.00
N GLY A 41 6.37 15.34 5.93
CA GLY A 41 5.51 15.29 7.11
C GLY A 41 5.79 14.09 8.02
N LEU A 42 6.14 12.92 7.44
CA LEU A 42 6.55 11.76 8.20
C LEU A 42 7.85 12.02 8.98
N TYR A 43 8.86 12.62 8.36
CA TYR A 43 10.13 12.92 9.02
C TYR A 43 10.01 13.98 10.11
N GLU A 44 9.12 14.97 9.94
CA GLU A 44 8.81 15.97 10.95
C GLU A 44 8.13 15.37 12.19
N THR A 45 7.26 14.39 11.99
CA THR A 45 6.48 13.75 13.06
C THR A 45 7.13 12.52 13.67
N THR A 46 8.05 11.90 12.95
CA THR A 46 8.73 10.65 13.32
C THR A 46 10.19 10.72 12.87
N PRO A 47 11.07 11.36 13.67
CA PRO A 47 12.49 11.53 13.33
C PRO A 47 13.21 10.22 13.00
N GLU A 48 12.81 9.11 13.63
CA GLU A 48 13.36 7.77 13.41
C GLU A 48 13.16 7.29 11.96
N ALA A 49 12.08 7.72 11.30
CA ALA A 49 11.88 7.47 9.88
C ALA A 49 12.96 8.18 9.03
N GLY A 50 13.35 9.40 9.43
CA GLY A 50 14.44 10.13 8.79
C GLY A 50 15.80 9.45 8.94
N ASP A 51 16.05 8.82 10.08
CA ASP A 51 17.29 8.05 10.29
C ASP A 51 17.28 6.76 9.47
N LEU A 52 16.15 6.06 9.43
CA LEU A 52 16.00 4.87 8.60
C LEU A 52 16.13 5.16 7.10
N ALA A 53 15.71 6.34 6.66
CA ALA A 53 15.83 6.77 5.27
C ALA A 53 17.28 6.82 4.78
N LYS A 54 18.24 7.14 5.66
CA LYS A 54 19.66 7.19 5.34
C LYS A 54 20.25 5.81 5.05
N GLU A 55 19.66 4.76 5.61
CA GLU A 55 20.08 3.36 5.43
C GLU A 55 19.28 2.64 4.35
N ALA A 56 18.13 3.19 3.93
CA ALA A 56 17.22 2.56 2.99
C ALA A 56 17.81 2.49 1.57
N LYS A 57 17.74 1.32 0.95
CA LYS A 57 18.05 1.09 -0.48
C LYS A 57 16.97 1.68 -1.40
N GLY A 58 15.75 1.78 -0.89
CA GLY A 58 14.62 2.41 -1.54
C GLY A 58 13.50 2.69 -0.56
N ILE A 59 12.69 3.70 -0.88
CA ILE A 59 11.52 4.09 -0.10
C ILE A 59 10.33 4.12 -1.03
N LEU A 60 9.39 3.19 -0.84
CA LEU A 60 8.14 3.15 -1.60
C LEU A 60 7.05 3.85 -0.80
N VAL A 61 6.53 4.94 -1.35
CA VAL A 61 5.58 5.82 -0.68
C VAL A 61 4.24 5.77 -1.39
N PHE A 62 3.20 5.44 -0.66
CA PHE A 62 1.81 5.58 -1.07
C PHE A 62 1.21 6.76 -0.30
N PRO A 63 1.17 7.97 -0.91
CA PRO A 63 0.76 9.18 -0.20
C PRO A 63 -0.71 9.13 0.21
N GLN A 64 -1.52 8.47 -0.60
CA GLN A 64 -2.95 8.28 -0.32
C GLN A 64 -3.41 6.91 -0.78
N VAL A 65 -3.96 6.15 0.16
CA VAL A 65 -4.66 4.89 -0.07
C VAL A 65 -6.10 5.06 0.39
N VAL A 66 -7.03 4.66 -0.45
CA VAL A 66 -8.46 4.65 -0.13
C VAL A 66 -8.90 3.23 0.12
N LYS A 67 -9.52 2.99 1.27
CA LYS A 67 -10.16 1.73 1.63
C LYS A 67 -11.65 1.99 1.82
N ALA A 68 -12.47 1.23 1.12
CA ALA A 68 -13.93 1.33 1.21
C ALA A 68 -14.57 -0.05 1.23
N GLY A 69 -15.66 -0.21 1.97
CA GLY A 69 -16.38 -1.48 2.02
C GLY A 69 -17.58 -1.46 2.96
N PHE A 70 -18.40 -2.51 2.84
CA PHE A 70 -19.52 -2.77 3.74
C PHE A 70 -19.46 -4.17 4.35
N VAL A 71 -19.45 -5.23 3.59
CA VAL A 71 -19.20 -6.63 4.00
C VAL A 71 -17.96 -7.14 3.26
N VAL A 72 -17.81 -6.68 2.02
CA VAL A 72 -16.63 -6.83 1.21
C VAL A 72 -16.02 -5.45 1.07
N GLY A 73 -14.72 -5.32 1.27
CA GLY A 73 -13.97 -4.08 1.12
C GLY A 73 -12.91 -4.20 0.06
N ALA A 74 -12.59 -3.08 -0.56
CA ALA A 74 -11.46 -2.93 -1.46
C ALA A 74 -10.57 -1.76 -1.00
N GLN A 75 -9.29 -1.88 -1.28
CA GLN A 75 -8.28 -0.87 -1.03
C GLN A 75 -7.53 -0.62 -2.32
N HIS A 76 -7.26 0.64 -2.62
CA HIS A 76 -6.46 1.04 -3.77
C HIS A 76 -5.64 2.29 -3.48
N GLY A 77 -4.43 2.36 -4.02
CA GLY A 77 -3.57 3.53 -3.95
C GLY A 77 -2.41 3.44 -4.94
N ILE A 78 -1.95 4.61 -5.40
CA ILE A 78 -0.76 4.73 -6.26
C ILE A 78 0.40 5.28 -5.44
N GLY A 79 1.57 4.71 -5.64
CA GLY A 79 2.80 5.06 -4.92
C GLY A 79 4.00 5.26 -5.84
N VAL A 80 5.04 5.83 -5.26
CA VAL A 80 6.31 6.17 -5.92
C VAL A 80 7.46 5.53 -5.18
N LEU A 81 8.34 4.87 -5.92
CA LEU A 81 9.61 4.35 -5.40
C LEU A 81 10.72 5.37 -5.59
N PHE A 82 11.29 5.81 -4.49
CA PHE A 82 12.49 6.64 -4.44
C PHE A 82 13.73 5.80 -4.15
N GLN A 83 14.80 6.04 -4.89
CA GLN A 83 16.15 5.57 -4.59
C GLN A 83 17.10 6.74 -4.67
N GLN A 84 17.80 7.06 -3.59
CA GLN A 84 18.68 8.24 -3.51
C GLN A 84 17.99 9.52 -4.00
N ASP A 85 16.74 9.74 -3.54
CA ASP A 85 15.86 10.86 -3.90
C ASP A 85 15.38 10.90 -5.37
N ALA A 86 15.83 9.99 -6.23
CA ALA A 86 15.35 9.85 -7.60
C ALA A 86 14.15 8.91 -7.67
N VAL A 87 13.17 9.26 -8.51
CA VAL A 87 12.04 8.37 -8.83
C VAL A 87 12.53 7.24 -9.74
N THR A 88 12.34 5.99 -9.31
CA THR A 88 12.76 4.80 -10.06
C THR A 88 11.62 3.88 -10.47
N GLY A 89 10.40 4.18 -10.04
CA GLY A 89 9.21 3.43 -10.44
C GLY A 89 7.94 3.91 -9.77
N TYR A 90 6.82 3.50 -10.37
CA TYR A 90 5.50 3.72 -9.82
C TYR A 90 4.86 2.36 -9.53
N TYR A 91 4.07 2.32 -8.48
CA TYR A 91 3.45 1.09 -8.00
C TYR A 91 2.00 1.38 -7.59
N GLU A 92 1.15 0.39 -7.76
CA GLU A 92 -0.18 0.37 -7.17
C GLU A 92 -0.21 -0.59 -5.99
N THR A 93 -1.06 -0.31 -5.01
CA THR A 93 -1.38 -1.22 -3.91
C THR A 93 -2.86 -1.53 -3.94
N ASP A 94 -3.18 -2.81 -4.02
CA ASP A 94 -4.53 -3.31 -4.02
C ASP A 94 -4.73 -4.34 -2.92
N ALA A 95 -5.89 -4.29 -2.27
CA ALA A 95 -6.29 -5.33 -1.33
C ALA A 95 -7.79 -5.54 -1.39
N ALA A 96 -8.20 -6.78 -1.21
CA ALA A 96 -9.58 -7.15 -0.93
C ALA A 96 -9.71 -7.60 0.52
N SER A 97 -10.77 -7.23 1.17
CA SER A 97 -11.08 -7.66 2.53
C SER A 97 -12.52 -8.16 2.63
N TYR A 98 -12.73 -9.16 3.48
CA TYR A 98 -14.04 -9.67 3.81
C TYR A 98 -14.24 -9.60 5.32
N GLY A 99 -15.38 -9.07 5.75
CA GLY A 99 -15.69 -8.93 7.17
C GLY A 99 -16.75 -7.85 7.43
N ILE A 100 -17.20 -7.77 8.67
CA ILE A 100 -18.14 -6.72 9.10
C ILE A 100 -17.38 -5.40 9.22
N GLN A 101 -17.28 -4.67 8.09
CA GLN A 101 -16.66 -3.35 8.03
C GLN A 101 -17.56 -2.47 7.17
N ALA A 102 -17.97 -1.34 7.70
CA ALA A 102 -18.70 -0.33 6.94
C ALA A 102 -17.96 0.99 7.03
N GLY A 103 -17.67 1.58 5.88
CA GLY A 103 -17.09 2.91 5.86
C GLY A 103 -16.09 3.13 4.75
N VAL A 104 -15.55 4.34 4.77
CA VAL A 104 -14.44 4.78 3.91
C VAL A 104 -13.32 5.29 4.82
N GLN A 105 -12.11 4.84 4.56
CA GLN A 105 -10.90 5.30 5.22
C GLN A 105 -9.89 5.77 4.19
N LYS A 106 -9.19 6.85 4.51
CA LYS A 106 -8.03 7.32 3.76
C LYS A 106 -6.82 7.30 4.69
N PHE A 107 -5.70 6.85 4.19
CA PHE A 107 -4.42 6.83 4.89
C PHE A 107 -3.29 6.79 3.88
N GLY A 108 -2.07 7.09 4.32
CA GLY A 108 -0.86 6.86 3.56
C GLY A 108 0.07 5.91 4.29
N TYR A 109 1.02 5.33 3.59
CA TYR A 109 2.10 4.58 4.20
C TYR A 109 3.38 4.64 3.36
N ALA A 110 4.51 4.46 4.02
CA ALA A 110 5.82 4.35 3.40
C ALA A 110 6.49 3.05 3.81
N LEU A 111 7.07 2.33 2.84
CA LEU A 111 7.87 1.13 3.02
C LEU A 111 9.34 1.49 2.83
N PHE A 112 10.12 1.36 3.88
CA PHE A 112 11.57 1.54 3.85
C PHE A 112 12.22 0.18 3.61
N LEU A 113 12.81 0.00 2.44
CA LEU A 113 13.44 -1.24 1.99
C LEU A 113 14.94 -1.15 2.30
N LEU A 114 15.41 -1.91 3.29
CA LEU A 114 16.78 -1.84 3.78
C LEU A 114 17.73 -2.84 3.14
N SER A 115 17.20 -3.92 2.56
CA SER A 115 18.02 -4.97 1.94
C SER A 115 17.86 -5.00 0.42
N ASP A 116 18.90 -5.51 -0.25
CA ASP A 116 18.85 -5.74 -1.69
C ASP A 116 17.82 -6.83 -2.04
N SER A 117 17.61 -7.80 -1.15
CA SER A 117 16.58 -8.82 -1.31
C SER A 117 15.16 -8.23 -1.28
N ALA A 118 14.89 -7.26 -0.41
CA ALA A 118 13.60 -6.57 -0.38
C ALA A 118 13.37 -5.76 -1.68
N MET A 119 14.41 -5.09 -2.16
CA MET A 119 14.36 -4.36 -3.43
C MET A 119 14.14 -5.29 -4.63
N GLU A 120 14.81 -6.43 -4.66
CA GLU A 120 14.66 -7.42 -5.73
C GLU A 120 13.26 -8.04 -5.70
N ASN A 121 12.76 -8.42 -4.54
CA ASN A 121 11.39 -8.92 -4.38
C ASN A 121 10.35 -7.91 -4.88
N LEU A 122 10.52 -6.63 -4.61
CA LEU A 122 9.62 -5.58 -5.12
C LEU A 122 9.66 -5.48 -6.66
N ARG A 123 10.84 -5.68 -7.27
CA ARG A 123 11.04 -5.52 -8.72
C ARG A 123 10.60 -6.72 -9.54
N THR A 124 10.80 -7.92 -9.01
CA THR A 124 10.65 -9.18 -9.76
C THR A 124 9.29 -9.86 -9.53
N SER A 125 8.60 -9.51 -8.44
CA SER A 125 7.30 -10.09 -8.14
C SER A 125 6.22 -9.51 -9.06
N ASP A 126 5.46 -10.37 -9.73
CA ASP A 126 4.18 -10.03 -10.37
C ASP A 126 3.11 -9.76 -9.29
N GLY A 127 3.36 -8.74 -8.46
CA GLY A 127 2.58 -8.39 -7.30
C GLY A 127 3.17 -8.93 -5.99
N TRP A 128 3.94 -8.06 -5.34
CA TRP A 128 4.51 -8.34 -4.03
C TRP A 128 3.45 -8.26 -2.93
N GLU A 129 3.20 -9.37 -2.25
CA GLU A 129 2.30 -9.42 -1.10
C GLU A 129 3.03 -8.92 0.15
N VAL A 130 2.81 -7.65 0.48
CA VAL A 130 3.48 -7.00 1.61
C VAL A 130 3.17 -7.70 2.94
N GLY A 131 1.94 -8.16 3.12
CA GLY A 131 1.50 -8.83 4.35
C GLY A 131 2.13 -10.19 4.61
N SER A 132 2.68 -10.84 3.58
CA SER A 132 3.38 -12.12 3.70
C SER A 132 4.90 -11.99 3.87
N CYS A 133 5.43 -10.76 3.90
CA CYS A 133 6.86 -10.52 4.09
C CYS A 133 7.27 -10.85 5.55
N PRO A 134 8.07 -11.89 5.80
CA PRO A 134 8.43 -12.32 7.16
C PRO A 134 9.32 -11.31 7.89
N SER A 135 9.95 -10.42 7.15
CA SER A 135 10.85 -9.38 7.67
C SER A 135 10.18 -8.00 7.74
N LEU A 136 8.85 -7.91 7.62
CA LEU A 136 8.12 -6.65 7.73
C LEU A 136 7.91 -6.26 9.19
N VAL A 137 8.23 -5.02 9.52
CA VAL A 137 7.89 -4.38 10.80
C VAL A 137 6.96 -3.21 10.55
N ILE A 138 5.81 -3.22 11.20
CA ILE A 138 4.91 -2.07 11.24
C ILE A 138 5.34 -1.17 12.39
N VAL A 139 5.69 0.06 12.06
CA VAL A 139 6.12 1.05 13.04
C VAL A 139 4.94 1.91 13.45
N ASP A 140 4.56 1.81 14.72
CA ASP A 140 3.61 2.71 15.34
C ASP A 140 4.33 3.74 16.24
N LYS A 141 3.57 4.73 16.75
CA LYS A 141 4.13 5.77 17.64
C LYS A 141 4.72 5.23 18.94
N GLY A 142 4.34 4.03 19.37
CA GLY A 142 4.88 3.38 20.56
C GLY A 142 6.21 2.70 20.29
N TRP A 143 6.32 2.06 19.14
CA TRP A 143 7.54 1.36 18.72
C TRP A 143 8.71 2.32 18.48
N ALA A 144 8.46 3.44 17.81
CA ALA A 144 9.45 4.47 17.53
C ALA A 144 10.18 4.99 18.79
N ARG A 145 9.50 4.98 19.95
CA ARG A 145 10.09 5.42 21.24
C ARG A 145 10.87 4.34 21.98
N SER A 146 10.68 3.07 21.66
CA SER A 146 11.23 1.95 22.43
C SER A 146 12.42 1.24 21.79
N HIS A 147 12.69 1.48 20.52
CA HIS A 147 13.74 0.80 19.78
C HIS A 147 14.78 1.80 19.26
N THR A 148 15.92 1.81 19.91
CA THR A 148 17.15 2.35 19.33
C THR A 148 17.61 1.41 18.21
N THR A 149 18.14 1.99 17.13
CA THR A 149 18.54 1.42 15.85
C THR A 149 19.48 0.18 15.88
N THR A 150 19.75 -0.37 17.03
CA THR A 150 20.77 -1.41 17.22
C THR A 150 20.23 -2.84 17.31
N THR A 151 18.92 -3.05 17.42
CA THR A 151 18.35 -4.37 17.70
C THR A 151 17.46 -4.88 16.57
N ALA A 152 17.97 -5.85 15.80
CA ALA A 152 17.28 -6.58 14.72
C ALA A 152 16.96 -5.76 13.47
N ARG A 153 17.95 -5.63 12.59
CA ARG A 153 17.73 -5.16 11.21
C ARG A 153 16.72 -6.06 10.52
N LYS A 154 15.57 -5.51 10.23
CA LYS A 154 14.56 -6.13 9.38
C LYS A 154 14.70 -5.58 7.97
N ASP A 155 14.22 -6.35 6.98
CA ASP A 155 14.38 -5.95 5.58
C ASP A 155 13.45 -4.82 5.18
N VAL A 156 12.27 -4.71 5.83
CA VAL A 156 11.24 -3.73 5.48
C VAL A 156 10.61 -3.13 6.74
N TYR A 157 10.51 -1.81 6.77
CA TYR A 157 9.76 -1.07 7.80
C TYR A 157 8.64 -0.29 7.16
N ALA A 158 7.44 -0.39 7.73
CA ALA A 158 6.24 0.30 7.27
C ALA A 158 5.80 1.36 8.28
N PHE A 159 5.68 2.59 7.81
CA PHE A 159 5.15 3.72 8.58
C PHE A 159 3.82 4.15 8.00
N PHE A 160 2.79 4.24 8.83
CA PHE A 160 1.48 4.75 8.45
C PHE A 160 1.31 6.21 8.87
N PHE A 161 0.67 7.00 8.03
CA PHE A 161 0.41 8.42 8.27
C PHE A 161 -0.93 8.86 7.66
N GLY A 162 -1.38 10.08 8.02
CA GLY A 162 -2.53 10.73 7.39
C GLY A 162 -3.85 9.96 7.50
N GLN A 163 -4.08 9.31 8.64
CA GLN A 163 -5.27 8.49 8.82
C GLN A 163 -6.51 9.35 9.06
N HIS A 164 -7.49 9.23 8.16
CA HIS A 164 -8.79 9.88 8.23
C HIS A 164 -9.91 8.89 7.97
N GLY A 165 -11.01 8.97 8.75
CA GLY A 165 -12.17 8.10 8.63
C GLY A 165 -12.31 7.08 9.75
N LEU A 166 -13.46 6.42 9.79
CA LEU A 166 -13.80 5.42 10.81
C LEU A 166 -13.67 4.02 10.19
N MET A 167 -12.54 3.37 10.43
CA MET A 167 -12.41 1.93 10.19
C MET A 167 -11.48 1.32 11.24
N LEU A 168 -11.96 0.29 11.93
CA LEU A 168 -11.17 -0.47 12.88
C LEU A 168 -10.35 -1.52 12.13
N GLY A 169 -9.05 -1.55 12.38
CA GLY A 169 -8.14 -2.58 11.87
C GLY A 169 -7.44 -2.17 10.58
N MET A 170 -6.19 -1.71 10.73
CA MET A 170 -5.25 -1.61 9.62
C MET A 170 -4.38 -2.85 9.62
N GLY A 171 -4.35 -3.53 8.49
CA GLY A 171 -3.47 -4.65 8.24
C GLY A 171 -3.07 -4.68 6.78
N PHE A 172 -1.87 -5.16 6.51
CA PHE A 172 -1.43 -5.48 5.17
C PHE A 172 -1.99 -6.82 4.67
N GLN A 173 -2.95 -7.42 5.36
CA GLN A 173 -3.50 -8.72 4.97
C GLN A 173 -4.06 -8.64 3.54
N GLY A 174 -3.44 -9.41 2.65
CA GLY A 174 -3.84 -9.50 1.25
C GLY A 174 -3.52 -8.26 0.40
N SER A 175 -2.68 -7.35 0.90
CA SER A 175 -2.22 -6.21 0.08
C SER A 175 -1.18 -6.66 -0.93
N LYS A 176 -1.49 -6.46 -2.21
CA LYS A 176 -0.62 -6.73 -3.34
C LYS A 176 -0.06 -5.42 -3.87
N VAL A 177 1.25 -5.36 -4.06
CA VAL A 177 1.95 -4.21 -4.65
C VAL A 177 2.46 -4.59 -6.03
N THR A 178 2.01 -3.89 -7.06
CA THR A 178 2.32 -4.19 -8.45
C THR A 178 2.94 -2.97 -9.13
N ARG A 179 3.95 -3.18 -9.96
CA ARG A 179 4.55 -2.08 -10.73
C ARG A 179 3.61 -1.61 -11.83
N VAL A 180 3.48 -0.28 -11.96
CA VAL A 180 2.64 0.37 -12.98
C VAL A 180 3.43 1.41 -13.76
N THR A 181 2.94 1.73 -14.95
CA THR A 181 3.50 2.79 -15.78
C THR A 181 2.51 3.95 -15.81
N PRO A 182 2.94 5.18 -15.51
CA PRO A 182 2.06 6.34 -15.66
C PRO A 182 1.71 6.54 -17.13
N ASP A 183 0.48 7.00 -17.39
CA ASP A 183 0.11 7.44 -18.72
C ASP A 183 0.87 8.72 -19.06
N SER A 184 1.44 8.75 -20.27
CA SER A 184 2.22 9.85 -20.84
C SER A 184 1.32 10.98 -21.32
#